data_9ceba123fe9d394d5c0c77c0b8e3741e
#
_entry.id   9ceba123fe9d394d5c0c77c0b8e3741e
#
_cell.length_a   1.000
_cell.length_b   1.000
_cell.length_c   1.000
_cell.angle_alpha   90.00
_cell.angle_beta   90.00
_cell.angle_gamma   90.00
#
_symmetry.space_group_name_H-M   'P 1'
#
loop_
_entity.id
_entity.type
_entity.pdbx_description
1 polymer ?
#
loop_
_entity_poly.entity_id
_entity_poly.type
_entity_poly.pdbx_seq_one_letter_code
_entity_poly.pdbx_strand_id
1 'polypeptide(L)'
;MAPVKTWDVIVVGGGIIGLSVARELRKHGVEVLVVERGEPGREASHAAGGMLANCGDETPATLQPLAKASAEMYPEFAHELEDESGMKVDLRSDGTLLFPTPGHPTDQITGSSALPRPLDELEPGLNASGRNAVFLHERSVCPRALTQASLKAAKHRGVDVVSGTTVNSVRVSEDRVTGVTTDKTSYNAAAVVNCAGAWAGQIGPLALPSRPVKGQMVCFAMPQRDTLRHVVRSPEIYLIPRSDGRLLAGATVEEAGFDKRTVPDTIQRLRRAAIAMLPALEEARILEDWAGLRPGTPDNLPILGETRASRYFVATGHFRDGILLAPVTAHIMAQVVAGQNTGFDLTPFSVERFARYEARKVS
;
A
#
# COMPACT_ATOMS: atom_id res chain seq x y z
N MET A 1 30.61 -25.31 -17.51
CA MET A 1 29.28 -24.82 -17.12
C MET A 1 29.36 -23.31 -17.01
N ALA A 2 28.46 -22.56 -17.62
CA ALA A 2 28.41 -21.13 -17.40
C ALA A 2 28.18 -20.84 -15.90
N PRO A 3 28.81 -19.81 -15.32
CA PRO A 3 28.59 -19.48 -13.92
C PRO A 3 27.09 -19.18 -13.70
N VAL A 4 26.51 -19.79 -12.68
CA VAL A 4 25.13 -19.53 -12.29
C VAL A 4 25.08 -18.08 -11.79
N LYS A 5 24.24 -17.25 -12.42
CA LYS A 5 24.06 -15.84 -12.00
C LYS A 5 23.65 -15.79 -10.53
N THR A 6 24.32 -14.95 -9.77
CA THR A 6 23.99 -14.64 -8.38
C THR A 6 23.68 -13.14 -8.27
N TRP A 7 22.52 -12.79 -7.73
CA TRP A 7 22.14 -11.42 -7.46
C TRP A 7 22.61 -11.00 -6.08
N ASP A 8 22.82 -9.70 -5.88
CA ASP A 8 23.08 -9.18 -4.54
C ASP A 8 21.83 -9.33 -3.67
N VAL A 9 20.65 -9.01 -4.22
CA VAL A 9 19.38 -9.06 -3.53
C VAL A 9 18.28 -9.66 -4.41
N ILE A 10 17.50 -10.59 -3.85
CA ILE A 10 16.22 -11.00 -4.40
C ILE A 10 15.10 -10.33 -3.59
N VAL A 11 14.21 -9.61 -4.28
CA VAL A 11 12.96 -9.08 -3.73
C VAL A 11 11.82 -10.02 -4.10
N VAL A 12 11.14 -10.57 -3.11
CA VAL A 12 10.00 -11.47 -3.31
C VAL A 12 8.70 -10.66 -3.24
N GLY A 13 8.00 -10.57 -4.37
CA GLY A 13 6.77 -9.79 -4.53
C GLY A 13 6.96 -8.53 -5.35
N GLY A 14 6.21 -8.41 -6.44
CA GLY A 14 6.18 -7.31 -7.40
C GLY A 14 5.06 -6.29 -7.14
N GLY A 15 4.64 -6.10 -5.88
CA GLY A 15 3.75 -5.02 -5.47
C GLY A 15 4.49 -3.69 -5.34
N ILE A 16 3.77 -2.61 -5.00
CA ILE A 16 4.36 -1.26 -4.88
C ILE A 16 5.56 -1.24 -3.92
N ILE A 17 5.49 -1.95 -2.80
CA ILE A 17 6.59 -2.02 -1.82
C ILE A 17 7.82 -2.69 -2.45
N GLY A 18 7.66 -3.88 -3.01
CA GLY A 18 8.81 -4.61 -3.58
C GLY A 18 9.44 -3.89 -4.78
N LEU A 19 8.62 -3.29 -5.66
CA LEU A 19 9.11 -2.52 -6.81
C LEU A 19 9.85 -1.26 -6.37
N SER A 20 9.34 -0.55 -5.36
CA SER A 20 10.00 0.64 -4.81
C SER A 20 11.31 0.30 -4.11
N VAL A 21 11.34 -0.77 -3.30
CA VAL A 21 12.57 -1.28 -2.66
C VAL A 21 13.60 -1.69 -3.71
N ALA A 22 13.19 -2.46 -4.72
CA ALA A 22 14.09 -2.90 -5.79
C ALA A 22 14.69 -1.73 -6.56
N ARG A 23 13.86 -0.73 -6.91
CA ARG A 23 14.30 0.49 -7.58
C ARG A 23 15.29 1.28 -6.72
N GLU A 24 15.01 1.44 -5.44
CA GLU A 24 15.88 2.19 -4.52
C GLU A 24 17.22 1.48 -4.33
N LEU A 25 17.25 0.17 -4.16
CA LEU A 25 18.48 -0.62 -4.12
C LEU A 25 19.32 -0.43 -5.41
N ARG A 26 18.68 -0.38 -6.58
CA ARG A 26 19.38 -0.12 -7.84
C ARG A 26 19.96 1.30 -7.93
N LYS A 27 19.37 2.30 -7.32
CA LYS A 27 20.00 3.65 -7.19
C LYS A 27 21.37 3.58 -6.49
N HIS A 28 21.53 2.62 -5.58
CA HIS A 28 22.77 2.37 -4.84
C HIS A 28 23.69 1.31 -5.49
N GLY A 29 23.44 0.94 -6.75
CA GLY A 29 24.29 0.03 -7.52
C GLY A 29 24.12 -1.47 -7.21
N VAL A 30 23.13 -1.84 -6.36
CA VAL A 30 22.87 -3.24 -5.97
C VAL A 30 22.22 -4.00 -7.14
N GLU A 31 22.69 -5.21 -7.47
CA GLU A 31 22.05 -6.08 -8.48
C GLU A 31 20.82 -6.75 -7.89
N VAL A 32 19.64 -6.46 -8.47
CA VAL A 32 18.35 -6.88 -7.90
C VAL A 32 17.55 -7.72 -8.88
N LEU A 33 17.01 -8.86 -8.37
CA LEU A 33 15.96 -9.64 -9.01
C LEU A 33 14.66 -9.52 -8.23
N VAL A 34 13.58 -9.11 -8.90
CA VAL A 34 12.22 -9.23 -8.38
C VAL A 34 11.58 -10.52 -8.87
N VAL A 35 11.08 -11.35 -7.95
CA VAL A 35 10.32 -12.57 -8.27
C VAL A 35 8.87 -12.38 -7.85
N GLU A 36 7.96 -12.43 -8.84
CA GLU A 36 6.52 -12.25 -8.64
C GLU A 36 5.74 -13.48 -9.12
N ARG A 37 4.83 -13.98 -8.31
CA ARG A 37 4.02 -15.18 -8.62
C ARG A 37 3.04 -14.98 -9.78
N GLY A 38 2.53 -13.77 -9.92
CA GLY A 38 1.57 -13.41 -10.96
C GLY A 38 2.08 -12.30 -11.87
N GLU A 39 1.19 -11.41 -12.25
CA GLU A 39 1.52 -10.15 -12.92
C GLU A 39 1.89 -9.10 -11.86
N PRO A 40 3.04 -8.40 -11.99
CA PRO A 40 3.44 -7.38 -11.02
C PRO A 40 2.36 -6.32 -10.81
N GLY A 41 2.13 -5.97 -9.55
CA GLY A 41 1.20 -4.91 -9.16
C GLY A 41 -0.27 -5.30 -9.07
N ARG A 42 -0.68 -6.52 -9.39
CA ARG A 42 -2.10 -6.93 -9.51
C ARG A 42 -2.80 -7.33 -8.21
N GLU A 43 -2.10 -7.33 -7.10
CA GLU A 43 -2.70 -7.69 -5.79
C GLU A 43 -3.15 -6.43 -5.00
N ALA A 44 -2.77 -6.30 -3.72
CA ALA A 44 -3.18 -5.19 -2.84
C ALA A 44 -2.92 -3.80 -3.45
N SER A 45 -1.80 -3.64 -4.18
CA SER A 45 -1.43 -2.39 -4.84
C SER A 45 -2.42 -1.96 -5.93
N HIS A 46 -2.95 -2.93 -6.70
CA HIS A 46 -3.98 -2.66 -7.72
C HIS A 46 -5.34 -2.31 -7.10
N ALA A 47 -5.66 -2.98 -6.00
CA ALA A 47 -6.96 -2.86 -5.34
C ALA A 47 -7.08 -1.64 -4.43
N ALA A 48 -5.98 -0.97 -4.12
CA ALA A 48 -5.95 0.16 -3.19
C ALA A 48 -6.72 1.39 -3.70
N GLY A 49 -7.27 2.16 -2.77
CA GLY A 49 -7.91 3.45 -3.06
C GLY A 49 -6.91 4.57 -3.39
N GLY A 50 -5.72 4.55 -2.81
CA GLY A 50 -4.64 5.51 -3.08
C GLY A 50 -4.77 6.85 -2.37
N MET A 51 -5.50 6.92 -1.27
CA MET A 51 -5.41 8.03 -0.34
C MET A 51 -4.03 8.00 0.34
N LEU A 52 -3.38 9.15 0.43
CA LEU A 52 -2.14 9.34 1.16
C LEU A 52 -2.48 9.94 2.53
N ALA A 53 -3.21 9.15 3.33
CA ALA A 53 -3.84 9.56 4.58
C ALA A 53 -2.79 9.58 5.71
N ASN A 54 -2.07 10.68 5.83
CA ASN A 54 -1.08 10.92 6.88
C ASN A 54 -1.60 11.83 8.01
N CYS A 55 -2.85 12.24 7.93
CA CYS A 55 -3.58 13.03 8.92
C CYS A 55 -4.78 12.25 9.46
N GLY A 56 -5.37 12.75 10.56
CA GLY A 56 -6.50 12.09 11.21
C GLY A 56 -6.08 11.01 12.20
N ASP A 57 -7.06 10.47 12.93
CA ASP A 57 -6.81 9.55 14.05
C ASP A 57 -6.76 8.08 13.62
N GLU A 58 -6.91 7.80 12.33
CA GLU A 58 -6.88 6.44 11.79
C GLU A 58 -5.46 5.85 11.70
N THR A 59 -4.43 6.73 11.64
CA THR A 59 -3.03 6.30 11.60
C THR A 59 -2.51 6.12 13.03
N PRO A 60 -2.07 4.92 13.43
CA PRO A 60 -1.52 4.70 14.76
C PRO A 60 -0.38 5.66 15.09
N ALA A 61 -0.32 6.17 16.32
CA ALA A 61 0.71 7.12 16.75
C ALA A 61 2.15 6.63 16.46
N THR A 62 2.38 5.33 16.64
CA THR A 62 3.66 4.68 16.32
C THR A 62 4.03 4.78 14.84
N LEU A 63 3.04 4.83 13.94
CA LEU A 63 3.25 4.91 12.49
C LEU A 63 3.37 6.36 11.98
N GLN A 64 2.90 7.33 12.76
CA GLN A 64 2.87 8.76 12.38
C GLN A 64 4.20 9.29 11.83
N PRO A 65 5.39 9.02 12.45
CA PRO A 65 6.66 9.53 11.92
C PRO A 65 6.95 9.03 10.51
N LEU A 66 6.69 7.75 10.23
CA LEU A 66 6.88 7.16 8.89
C LEU A 66 5.86 7.69 7.89
N ALA A 67 4.59 7.80 8.31
CA ALA A 67 3.51 8.31 7.47
C ALA A 67 3.77 9.75 7.02
N LYS A 68 4.19 10.61 7.95
CA LYS A 68 4.54 12.01 7.68
C LYS A 68 5.73 12.12 6.72
N ALA A 69 6.84 11.45 7.04
CA ALA A 69 8.04 11.45 6.19
C ALA A 69 7.72 10.95 4.78
N SER A 70 6.92 9.89 4.66
CA SER A 70 6.52 9.33 3.37
C SER A 70 5.65 10.29 2.56
N ALA A 71 4.72 10.97 3.21
CA ALA A 71 3.86 11.97 2.56
C ALA A 71 4.68 13.17 2.04
N GLU A 72 5.74 13.56 2.76
CA GLU A 72 6.67 14.61 2.35
C GLU A 72 7.54 14.17 1.15
N MET A 73 7.94 12.91 1.08
CA MET A 73 8.70 12.34 -0.05
C MET A 73 7.86 12.17 -1.34
N TYR A 74 6.53 12.14 -1.23
CA TYR A 74 5.66 11.73 -2.35
C TYR A 74 5.78 12.58 -3.61
N PRO A 75 5.88 13.93 -3.56
CA PRO A 75 6.02 14.74 -4.77
C PRO A 75 7.25 14.38 -5.59
N GLU A 76 8.41 14.23 -4.95
CA GLU A 76 9.65 13.84 -5.61
C GLU A 76 9.61 12.39 -6.10
N PHE A 77 9.11 11.47 -5.28
CA PHE A 77 8.94 10.08 -5.65
C PHE A 77 8.05 9.90 -6.89
N ALA A 78 6.93 10.63 -6.97
CA ALA A 78 6.04 10.60 -8.12
C ALA A 78 6.73 11.19 -9.38
N HIS A 79 7.41 12.32 -9.22
CA HIS A 79 8.16 12.97 -10.30
C HIS A 79 9.25 12.06 -10.89
N GLU A 80 10.09 11.48 -10.03
CA GLU A 80 11.11 10.51 -10.47
C GLU A 80 10.51 9.31 -11.21
N LEU A 81 9.37 8.78 -10.73
CA LEU A 81 8.69 7.67 -11.40
C LEU A 81 8.13 8.08 -12.77
N GLU A 82 7.57 9.30 -12.89
CA GLU A 82 7.10 9.82 -14.16
C GLU A 82 8.25 9.98 -15.18
N ASP A 83 9.38 10.54 -14.73
CA ASP A 83 10.57 10.74 -15.59
C ASP A 83 11.17 9.41 -16.07
N GLU A 84 11.34 8.45 -15.17
CA GLU A 84 11.95 7.16 -15.48
C GLU A 84 11.04 6.22 -16.28
N SER A 85 9.73 6.33 -16.10
CA SER A 85 8.76 5.45 -16.76
C SER A 85 8.11 6.03 -18.00
N GLY A 86 8.11 7.36 -18.14
CA GLY A 86 7.32 8.08 -19.14
C GLY A 86 5.81 8.00 -18.89
N MET A 87 5.36 7.68 -17.67
CA MET A 87 3.94 7.50 -17.32
C MET A 87 3.52 8.52 -16.27
N LYS A 88 2.31 9.08 -16.41
CA LYS A 88 1.68 9.88 -15.37
C LYS A 88 1.10 8.99 -14.26
N VAL A 89 1.28 9.41 -13.00
CA VAL A 89 0.82 8.66 -11.82
C VAL A 89 -0.46 9.23 -11.19
N ASP A 90 -1.00 10.34 -11.71
CA ASP A 90 -2.21 11.01 -11.21
C ASP A 90 -2.10 11.34 -9.70
N LEU A 91 -1.02 12.04 -9.32
CA LEU A 91 -0.87 12.59 -7.96
C LEU A 91 -1.69 13.87 -7.83
N ARG A 92 -2.65 13.87 -6.91
CA ARG A 92 -3.58 14.98 -6.67
C ARG A 92 -3.34 15.59 -5.28
N SER A 93 -3.44 16.90 -5.19
CA SER A 93 -3.22 17.69 -3.96
C SER A 93 -4.47 18.52 -3.57
N ASP A 94 -5.64 18.08 -4.00
CA ASP A 94 -6.89 18.82 -3.73
C ASP A 94 -7.30 18.76 -2.26
N GLY A 95 -6.79 17.82 -1.47
CA GLY A 95 -7.12 17.65 -0.06
C GLY A 95 -8.25 16.65 0.17
N THR A 96 -8.56 16.45 1.44
CA THR A 96 -9.59 15.51 1.92
C THR A 96 -10.61 16.24 2.79
N LEU A 97 -11.88 16.04 2.54
CA LEU A 97 -13.00 16.42 3.40
C LEU A 97 -13.31 15.24 4.31
N LEU A 98 -13.01 15.37 5.59
CA LEU A 98 -13.29 14.34 6.60
C LEU A 98 -14.56 14.69 7.36
N PHE A 99 -15.55 13.80 7.30
CA PHE A 99 -16.74 13.80 8.14
C PHE A 99 -16.50 12.85 9.31
N PRO A 100 -16.20 13.34 10.50
CA PRO A 100 -15.92 12.48 11.65
C PRO A 100 -17.15 11.72 12.12
N THR A 101 -16.93 10.71 12.96
CA THR A 101 -18.02 10.02 13.65
C THR A 101 -18.84 11.02 14.47
N PRO A 102 -20.17 10.93 14.49
CA PRO A 102 -21.01 11.81 15.29
C PRO A 102 -20.56 11.84 16.75
N GLY A 103 -20.41 13.07 17.29
CA GLY A 103 -19.92 13.29 18.65
C GLY A 103 -18.39 13.31 18.82
N HIS A 104 -17.62 13.05 17.78
CA HIS A 104 -16.17 13.23 17.84
C HIS A 104 -15.80 14.70 17.67
N PRO A 105 -15.04 15.32 18.59
CA PRO A 105 -14.65 16.72 18.51
C PRO A 105 -13.75 16.98 17.30
N THR A 106 -14.13 17.92 16.44
CA THR A 106 -13.38 18.21 15.20
C THR A 106 -12.02 18.88 15.45
N ASP A 107 -11.88 19.61 16.55
CA ASP A 107 -10.65 20.28 16.99
C ASP A 107 -9.58 19.31 17.52
N GLN A 108 -9.94 18.07 17.80
CA GLN A 108 -9.01 17.01 18.25
C GLN A 108 -8.46 16.16 17.10
N ILE A 109 -8.94 16.34 15.87
CA ILE A 109 -8.49 15.55 14.73
C ILE A 109 -7.08 16.00 14.29
N THR A 110 -6.12 15.11 14.38
CA THR A 110 -4.71 15.39 14.08
C THR A 110 -4.52 15.89 12.65
N GLY A 111 -3.88 17.06 12.49
CA GLY A 111 -3.57 17.64 11.17
C GLY A 111 -4.78 18.21 10.43
N SER A 112 -5.92 18.34 11.11
CA SER A 112 -7.09 18.99 10.53
C SER A 112 -7.00 20.53 10.57
N SER A 113 -7.72 21.16 9.65
CA SER A 113 -7.96 22.60 9.63
C SER A 113 -9.45 22.85 9.37
N ALA A 114 -9.89 24.09 9.61
CA ALA A 114 -11.20 24.54 9.16
C ALA A 114 -11.30 24.42 7.63
N LEU A 115 -12.51 24.27 7.13
CA LEU A 115 -12.75 24.29 5.69
C LEU A 115 -12.28 25.65 5.11
N PRO A 116 -11.57 25.65 3.96
CA PRO A 116 -11.08 26.88 3.34
C PRO A 116 -12.22 27.77 2.80
N ARG A 117 -13.40 27.20 2.58
CA ARG A 117 -14.67 27.84 2.18
C ARG A 117 -15.84 27.02 2.71
N PRO A 118 -17.09 27.56 2.72
CA PRO A 118 -18.27 26.76 3.03
C PRO A 118 -18.36 25.48 2.19
N LEU A 119 -18.88 24.41 2.78
CA LEU A 119 -18.87 23.07 2.16
C LEU A 119 -19.68 23.03 0.85
N ASP A 120 -20.80 23.74 0.81
CA ASP A 120 -21.67 23.91 -0.37
C ASP A 120 -21.02 24.68 -1.52
N GLU A 121 -20.00 25.49 -1.23
CA GLU A 121 -19.15 26.13 -2.24
C GLU A 121 -18.01 25.21 -2.70
N LEU A 122 -17.46 24.40 -1.77
CA LEU A 122 -16.36 23.46 -2.08
C LEU A 122 -16.84 22.27 -2.91
N GLU A 123 -17.96 21.68 -2.50
CA GLU A 123 -18.55 20.49 -3.10
C GLU A 123 -20.09 20.58 -3.10
N PRO A 124 -20.66 21.37 -4.02
CA PRO A 124 -22.10 21.63 -4.03
C PRO A 124 -22.96 20.38 -4.26
N GLY A 125 -22.36 19.30 -4.79
CA GLY A 125 -23.03 18.02 -5.00
C GLY A 125 -23.09 17.11 -3.78
N LEU A 126 -22.36 17.41 -2.69
CA LEU A 126 -22.32 16.54 -1.51
C LEU A 126 -23.56 16.72 -0.63
N ASN A 127 -24.10 15.59 -0.20
CA ASN A 127 -25.13 15.58 0.84
C ASN A 127 -24.49 15.41 2.22
N ALA A 128 -24.17 16.52 2.86
CA ALA A 128 -23.59 16.52 4.21
C ALA A 128 -24.60 16.15 5.30
N SER A 129 -25.91 16.23 5.05
CA SER A 129 -26.97 15.92 6.03
C SER A 129 -26.79 16.64 7.38
N GLY A 130 -26.34 17.90 7.35
CA GLY A 130 -26.07 18.72 8.55
C GLY A 130 -24.80 18.29 9.34
N ARG A 131 -23.97 17.41 8.82
CA ARG A 131 -22.71 17.02 9.45
C ARG A 131 -21.63 18.08 9.20
N ASN A 132 -20.80 18.30 10.22
CA ASN A 132 -19.59 19.11 10.06
C ASN A 132 -18.48 18.31 9.40
N ALA A 133 -17.72 18.95 8.53
CA ALA A 133 -16.52 18.41 7.94
C ALA A 133 -15.30 19.22 8.37
N VAL A 134 -14.13 18.58 8.38
CA VAL A 134 -12.83 19.25 8.50
C VAL A 134 -12.02 19.03 7.24
N PHE A 135 -11.07 19.90 6.99
CA PHE A 135 -10.15 19.78 5.86
C PHE A 135 -8.83 19.17 6.30
N LEU A 136 -8.36 18.16 5.54
CA LEU A 136 -7.04 17.55 5.71
C LEU A 136 -6.20 17.85 4.48
N HIS A 137 -4.97 18.35 4.71
CA HIS A 137 -3.99 18.62 3.66
C HIS A 137 -3.32 17.33 3.17
N GLU A 138 -4.13 16.39 2.74
CA GLU A 138 -3.69 15.09 2.21
C GLU A 138 -3.66 15.09 0.69
N ARG A 139 -2.92 14.13 0.13
CA ARG A 139 -2.90 13.87 -1.31
C ARG A 139 -3.58 12.55 -1.62
N SER A 140 -3.86 12.33 -2.89
CA SER A 140 -4.23 11.02 -3.41
C SER A 140 -3.47 10.73 -4.69
N VAL A 141 -3.31 9.44 -5.01
CA VAL A 141 -2.61 9.00 -6.22
C VAL A 141 -3.37 7.84 -6.85
N CYS A 142 -3.25 7.63 -8.15
CA CYS A 142 -3.79 6.44 -8.80
C CYS A 142 -2.87 5.23 -8.55
N PRO A 143 -3.23 4.26 -7.67
CA PRO A 143 -2.32 3.17 -7.31
C PRO A 143 -1.96 2.27 -8.49
N ARG A 144 -2.88 2.08 -9.44
CA ARG A 144 -2.65 1.28 -10.65
C ARG A 144 -1.59 1.92 -11.53
N ALA A 145 -1.71 3.24 -11.78
CA ALA A 145 -0.74 3.99 -12.56
C ALA A 145 0.62 4.07 -11.82
N LEU A 146 0.60 4.36 -10.52
CA LEU A 146 1.79 4.40 -9.67
C LEU A 146 2.58 3.08 -9.71
N THR A 147 1.89 1.94 -9.58
CA THR A 147 2.55 0.64 -9.56
C THR A 147 3.09 0.25 -10.94
N GLN A 148 2.38 0.59 -12.01
CA GLN A 148 2.88 0.38 -13.38
C GLN A 148 4.09 1.28 -13.68
N ALA A 149 4.06 2.54 -13.26
CA ALA A 149 5.21 3.44 -13.37
C ALA A 149 6.40 2.91 -12.58
N SER A 150 6.17 2.41 -11.35
CA SER A 150 7.22 1.80 -10.52
C SER A 150 7.85 0.57 -11.17
N LEU A 151 7.05 -0.28 -11.83
CA LEU A 151 7.57 -1.44 -12.58
C LEU A 151 8.45 -1.01 -13.75
N LYS A 152 7.99 -0.04 -14.53
CA LYS A 152 8.78 0.49 -15.67
C LYS A 152 10.06 1.18 -15.18
N ALA A 153 9.97 2.01 -14.15
CA ALA A 153 11.11 2.70 -13.58
C ALA A 153 12.14 1.72 -12.99
N ALA A 154 11.70 0.67 -12.29
CA ALA A 154 12.58 -0.38 -11.80
C ALA A 154 13.32 -1.08 -12.96
N LYS A 155 12.61 -1.45 -14.03
CA LYS A 155 13.21 -2.04 -15.24
C LYS A 155 14.16 -1.08 -15.95
N HIS A 156 13.80 0.21 -16.05
CA HIS A 156 14.65 1.25 -16.63
C HIS A 156 16.00 1.35 -15.87
N ARG A 157 15.99 1.18 -14.57
CA ARG A 157 17.21 1.15 -13.74
C ARG A 157 17.94 -0.20 -13.76
N GLY A 158 17.47 -1.19 -14.52
CA GLY A 158 18.13 -2.49 -14.67
C GLY A 158 17.78 -3.49 -13.57
N VAL A 159 16.59 -3.37 -12.94
CA VAL A 159 16.05 -4.44 -12.10
C VAL A 159 15.62 -5.61 -12.98
N ASP A 160 16.13 -6.81 -12.71
CA ASP A 160 15.61 -8.03 -13.31
C ASP A 160 14.23 -8.36 -12.72
N VAL A 161 13.24 -8.68 -13.55
CA VAL A 161 11.89 -9.01 -13.08
C VAL A 161 11.43 -10.32 -13.72
N VAL A 162 11.14 -11.29 -12.88
CA VAL A 162 10.56 -12.59 -13.26
C VAL A 162 9.14 -12.65 -12.71
N SER A 163 8.16 -12.73 -13.61
CA SER A 163 6.74 -12.86 -13.29
C SER A 163 6.21 -14.27 -13.56
N GLY A 164 5.03 -14.58 -13.01
CA GLY A 164 4.42 -15.91 -13.13
C GLY A 164 5.26 -17.00 -12.49
N THR A 165 6.02 -16.69 -11.42
CA THR A 165 6.94 -17.62 -10.75
C THR A 165 6.77 -17.49 -9.24
N THR A 166 6.33 -18.57 -8.62
CA THR A 166 6.03 -18.61 -7.19
C THR A 166 7.26 -18.97 -6.38
N VAL A 167 7.67 -18.10 -5.47
CA VAL A 167 8.69 -18.45 -4.46
C VAL A 167 8.05 -19.36 -3.42
N ASN A 168 8.56 -20.58 -3.30
CA ASN A 168 8.08 -21.58 -2.34
C ASN A 168 8.82 -21.48 -1.00
N SER A 169 10.11 -21.16 -1.04
CA SER A 169 10.92 -21.01 0.18
C SER A 169 12.16 -20.15 -0.05
N VAL A 170 12.64 -19.56 1.04
CA VAL A 170 13.96 -18.95 1.12
C VAL A 170 14.96 -20.02 1.56
N ARG A 171 16.06 -20.14 0.82
CA ARG A 171 17.13 -21.07 1.16
C ARG A 171 18.08 -20.44 2.17
N VAL A 172 18.38 -21.21 3.22
CA VAL A 172 19.31 -20.81 4.28
C VAL A 172 20.35 -21.90 4.45
N SER A 173 21.60 -21.52 4.62
CA SER A 173 22.72 -22.38 4.96
C SER A 173 23.53 -21.68 6.05
N GLU A 174 23.84 -22.39 7.14
CA GLU A 174 24.58 -21.84 8.29
C GLU A 174 23.98 -20.50 8.79
N ASP A 175 22.66 -20.48 9.00
CA ASP A 175 21.86 -19.32 9.43
C ASP A 175 21.88 -18.10 8.49
N ARG A 176 22.45 -18.26 7.29
CA ARG A 176 22.51 -17.18 6.29
C ARG A 176 21.73 -17.53 5.04
N VAL A 177 21.05 -16.55 4.49
CA VAL A 177 20.33 -16.67 3.21
C VAL A 177 21.31 -16.91 2.06
N THR A 178 20.94 -17.83 1.15
CA THR A 178 21.69 -18.18 -0.07
C THR A 178 20.84 -18.02 -1.34
N GLY A 179 19.57 -17.67 -1.22
CA GLY A 179 18.67 -17.46 -2.35
C GLY A 179 17.25 -17.96 -2.10
N VAL A 180 16.53 -18.24 -3.17
CA VAL A 180 15.13 -18.72 -3.12
C VAL A 180 14.95 -19.96 -3.99
N THR A 181 13.98 -20.81 -3.60
CA THR A 181 13.46 -21.90 -4.43
C THR A 181 12.08 -21.52 -4.93
N THR A 182 11.83 -21.71 -6.21
CA THR A 182 10.54 -21.42 -6.84
C THR A 182 9.89 -22.70 -7.38
N ASP A 183 8.68 -22.57 -7.88
CA ASP A 183 7.96 -23.64 -8.60
C ASP A 183 8.63 -24.05 -9.93
N LYS A 184 9.56 -23.22 -10.45
CA LYS A 184 10.23 -23.47 -11.75
C LYS A 184 11.72 -23.76 -11.62
N THR A 185 12.41 -23.04 -10.73
CA THR A 185 13.87 -23.13 -10.57
C THR A 185 14.31 -22.53 -9.25
N SER A 186 15.62 -22.49 -9.01
CA SER A 186 16.22 -21.80 -7.87
C SER A 186 17.05 -20.60 -8.33
N TYR A 187 17.02 -19.52 -7.58
CA TYR A 187 17.83 -18.32 -7.80
C TYR A 187 18.77 -18.09 -6.61
N ASN A 188 20.04 -17.78 -6.90
CA ASN A 188 21.03 -17.49 -5.86
C ASN A 188 21.07 -16.00 -5.57
N ALA A 189 21.21 -15.65 -4.29
CA ALA A 189 21.40 -14.26 -3.87
C ALA A 189 22.15 -14.18 -2.53
N ALA A 190 22.81 -13.05 -2.30
CA ALA A 190 23.48 -12.75 -1.03
C ALA A 190 22.47 -12.28 0.05
N ALA A 191 21.29 -11.81 -0.35
CA ALA A 191 20.22 -11.39 0.53
C ALA A 191 18.84 -11.56 -0.10
N VAL A 192 17.81 -11.67 0.73
CA VAL A 192 16.40 -11.73 0.30
C VAL A 192 15.57 -10.70 1.09
N VAL A 193 14.76 -9.92 0.39
CA VAL A 193 13.73 -9.03 0.98
C VAL A 193 12.35 -9.59 0.68
N ASN A 194 11.63 -10.00 1.71
CA ASN A 194 10.26 -10.52 1.58
C ASN A 194 9.26 -9.38 1.58
N CYS A 195 8.75 -9.04 0.38
CA CYS A 195 7.71 -8.06 0.11
C CYS A 195 6.40 -8.72 -0.39
N ALA A 196 6.16 -9.99 -0.05
CA ALA A 196 5.06 -10.78 -0.59
C ALA A 196 3.67 -10.45 0.00
N GLY A 197 3.54 -9.32 0.70
CA GLY A 197 2.27 -8.81 1.19
C GLY A 197 1.54 -9.83 2.08
N ALA A 198 0.27 -10.11 1.79
CA ALA A 198 -0.54 -11.04 2.58
C ALA A 198 -0.01 -12.49 2.57
N TRP A 199 0.86 -12.84 1.62
CA TRP A 199 1.49 -14.17 1.50
C TRP A 199 2.87 -14.27 2.16
N ALA A 200 3.37 -13.18 2.73
CA ALA A 200 4.72 -13.15 3.28
C ALA A 200 4.95 -14.22 4.37
N GLY A 201 3.93 -14.56 5.13
CA GLY A 201 3.99 -15.61 6.15
C GLY A 201 4.09 -17.04 5.62
N GLN A 202 3.88 -17.25 4.31
CA GLN A 202 3.98 -18.55 3.65
C GLN A 202 5.37 -18.82 3.08
N ILE A 203 6.25 -17.82 3.09
CA ILE A 203 7.55 -17.84 2.42
C ILE A 203 8.63 -17.54 3.45
N GLY A 204 9.52 -18.45 3.66
CA GLY A 204 10.68 -18.08 4.42
C GLY A 204 11.09 -19.02 5.49
N PRO A 205 12.22 -18.73 6.14
CA PRO A 205 12.71 -19.52 7.25
C PRO A 205 11.98 -19.21 8.58
N LEU A 206 11.15 -18.17 8.59
CA LEU A 206 10.43 -17.70 9.78
C LEU A 206 8.92 -17.60 9.49
N ALA A 207 8.11 -18.01 10.45
CA ALA A 207 6.69 -17.74 10.45
C ALA A 207 6.46 -16.23 10.67
N LEU A 208 5.97 -15.53 9.65
CA LEU A 208 5.58 -14.12 9.76
C LEU A 208 4.07 -14.06 10.00
N PRO A 209 3.60 -13.28 10.98
CA PRO A 209 2.17 -13.18 11.29
C PRO A 209 1.44 -12.26 10.31
N SER A 210 1.67 -12.46 9.00
CA SER A 210 0.99 -11.75 7.93
C SER A 210 -0.28 -12.50 7.53
N ARG A 211 -1.40 -11.79 7.41
CA ARG A 211 -2.71 -12.34 7.05
C ARG A 211 -3.43 -11.47 6.02
N PRO A 212 -4.28 -12.06 5.19
CA PRO A 212 -5.11 -11.29 4.28
C PRO A 212 -6.28 -10.63 5.01
N VAL A 213 -6.49 -9.34 4.78
CA VAL A 213 -7.69 -8.61 5.20
C VAL A 213 -8.38 -8.07 3.95
N LYS A 214 -9.53 -8.67 3.62
CA LYS A 214 -10.27 -8.35 2.40
C LYS A 214 -10.92 -6.98 2.50
N GLY A 215 -10.91 -6.26 1.37
CA GLY A 215 -11.69 -5.03 1.17
C GLY A 215 -12.30 -4.99 -0.20
N GLN A 216 -13.61 -4.71 -0.25
CA GLN A 216 -14.36 -4.58 -1.50
C GLN A 216 -14.55 -3.10 -1.84
N MET A 217 -14.52 -2.80 -3.12
CA MET A 217 -14.65 -1.45 -3.67
C MET A 217 -15.49 -1.47 -4.94
N VAL A 218 -16.04 -0.30 -5.27
CA VAL A 218 -16.79 -0.07 -6.50
C VAL A 218 -16.28 1.19 -7.19
N CYS A 219 -16.27 1.19 -8.52
CA CYS A 219 -15.87 2.32 -9.35
C CYS A 219 -17.05 2.79 -10.20
N PHE A 220 -17.29 4.09 -10.18
CA PHE A 220 -18.30 4.76 -10.99
C PHE A 220 -17.66 5.60 -12.09
N ALA A 221 -18.38 5.75 -13.21
CA ALA A 221 -18.14 6.85 -14.13
C ALA A 221 -18.82 8.09 -13.55
N MET A 222 -18.05 9.15 -13.27
CA MET A 222 -18.66 10.42 -12.83
C MET A 222 -19.51 11.02 -13.96
N PRO A 223 -20.71 11.54 -13.64
CA PRO A 223 -21.55 12.19 -14.64
C PRO A 223 -20.85 13.37 -15.35
N GLN A 224 -20.07 14.11 -14.59
CA GLN A 224 -19.18 15.17 -15.05
C GLN A 224 -17.84 15.06 -14.32
N ARG A 225 -16.74 15.49 -14.95
CA ARG A 225 -15.39 15.38 -14.33
C ARG A 225 -15.26 16.12 -13.01
N ASP A 226 -16.00 17.22 -12.85
CA ASP A 226 -15.97 18.09 -11.67
C ASP A 226 -17.11 17.80 -10.69
N THR A 227 -17.81 16.67 -10.81
CA THR A 227 -18.88 16.26 -9.89
C THR A 227 -18.39 16.14 -8.44
N LEU A 228 -17.16 15.72 -8.24
CA LEU A 228 -16.45 15.70 -6.96
C LEU A 228 -14.98 16.00 -7.21
N ARG A 229 -14.41 16.92 -6.44
CA ARG A 229 -13.00 17.32 -6.55
C ARG A 229 -12.14 16.76 -5.42
N HIS A 230 -12.62 16.88 -4.19
CA HIS A 230 -11.89 16.46 -3.00
C HIS A 230 -12.11 14.98 -2.73
N VAL A 231 -11.14 14.34 -2.09
CA VAL A 231 -11.40 13.06 -1.43
C VAL A 231 -12.39 13.30 -0.30
N VAL A 232 -13.39 12.43 -0.16
CA VAL A 232 -14.34 12.45 0.95
C VAL A 232 -14.12 11.22 1.81
N ARG A 233 -14.01 11.40 3.12
CA ARG A 233 -13.91 10.31 4.10
C ARG A 233 -15.04 10.47 5.12
N SER A 234 -15.75 9.39 5.37
CA SER A 234 -16.76 9.30 6.44
C SER A 234 -16.70 7.91 7.07
N PRO A 235 -17.34 7.69 8.23
CA PRO A 235 -17.41 6.37 8.85
C PRO A 235 -18.06 5.31 7.95
N GLU A 236 -18.97 5.70 7.06
CA GLU A 236 -19.73 4.80 6.21
C GLU A 236 -19.05 4.49 4.89
N ILE A 237 -18.34 5.49 4.33
CA ILE A 237 -17.78 5.40 2.99
C ILE A 237 -16.67 6.42 2.78
N TYR A 238 -15.72 6.12 1.91
CA TYR A 238 -14.87 7.12 1.29
C TYR A 238 -15.12 7.19 -0.21
N LEU A 239 -14.99 8.39 -0.77
CA LEU A 239 -15.12 8.68 -2.19
C LEU A 239 -13.80 9.29 -2.68
N ILE A 240 -13.24 8.73 -3.75
CA ILE A 240 -11.92 9.14 -4.26
C ILE A 240 -12.03 9.45 -5.75
N PRO A 241 -12.12 10.75 -6.12
CA PRO A 241 -12.16 11.14 -7.53
C PRO A 241 -10.80 10.94 -8.21
N ARG A 242 -10.84 10.67 -9.51
CA ARG A 242 -9.70 10.51 -10.41
C ARG A 242 -9.75 11.53 -11.54
N SER A 243 -8.59 11.95 -12.02
CA SER A 243 -8.50 12.94 -13.11
C SER A 243 -9.08 12.44 -14.45
N ASP A 244 -9.26 11.14 -14.60
CA ASP A 244 -9.85 10.50 -15.80
C ASP A 244 -11.39 10.40 -15.76
N GLY A 245 -12.05 10.93 -14.74
CA GLY A 245 -13.50 10.90 -14.61
C GLY A 245 -14.04 9.67 -13.89
N ARG A 246 -13.19 8.84 -13.31
CA ARG A 246 -13.59 7.75 -12.42
C ARG A 246 -13.76 8.25 -10.98
N LEU A 247 -14.69 7.63 -10.27
CA LEU A 247 -14.87 7.80 -8.82
C LEU A 247 -14.82 6.43 -8.15
N LEU A 248 -13.90 6.26 -7.21
CA LEU A 248 -13.81 5.05 -6.41
C LEU A 248 -14.57 5.25 -5.10
N ALA A 249 -15.35 4.25 -4.71
CA ALA A 249 -16.03 4.23 -3.42
C ALA A 249 -15.70 2.95 -2.66
N GLY A 250 -15.44 3.06 -1.37
CA GLY A 250 -15.03 1.94 -0.53
C GLY A 250 -14.89 2.30 0.93
N ALA A 251 -14.40 1.41 1.74
CA ALA A 251 -14.25 0.00 1.46
C ALA A 251 -14.65 -0.83 2.67
N THR A 252 -14.87 -2.11 2.43
CA THR A 252 -15.09 -3.04 3.54
C THR A 252 -13.79 -3.45 4.23
N VAL A 253 -13.91 -4.05 5.41
CA VAL A 253 -12.84 -4.72 6.14
C VAL A 253 -13.38 -6.08 6.58
N GLU A 254 -12.84 -7.16 6.03
CA GLU A 254 -13.39 -8.51 6.18
C GLU A 254 -12.28 -9.53 6.42
N GLU A 255 -12.50 -10.45 7.36
CA GLU A 255 -11.66 -11.61 7.61
C GLU A 255 -12.19 -12.79 6.77
N ALA A 256 -11.85 -12.81 5.49
CA ALA A 256 -12.34 -13.79 4.51
C ALA A 256 -11.23 -14.71 3.96
N GLY A 257 -10.08 -14.78 4.65
CA GLY A 257 -8.92 -15.49 4.14
C GLY A 257 -8.49 -14.95 2.77
N PHE A 258 -8.08 -15.83 1.88
CA PHE A 258 -7.61 -15.46 0.54
C PHE A 258 -8.74 -15.36 -0.52
N ASP A 259 -10.01 -15.30 -0.11
CA ASP A 259 -11.14 -15.14 -1.04
C ASP A 259 -11.24 -13.69 -1.55
N LYS A 260 -11.03 -13.49 -2.86
CA LYS A 260 -11.10 -12.20 -3.56
C LYS A 260 -12.42 -11.99 -4.32
N ARG A 261 -13.41 -12.86 -4.19
CA ARG A 261 -14.69 -12.68 -4.87
C ARG A 261 -15.43 -11.50 -4.25
N THR A 262 -16.07 -10.67 -5.07
CA THR A 262 -16.99 -9.64 -4.60
C THR A 262 -18.31 -10.27 -4.18
N VAL A 263 -18.99 -9.63 -3.23
CA VAL A 263 -20.31 -10.06 -2.74
C VAL A 263 -21.34 -9.04 -3.20
N PRO A 264 -22.33 -9.44 -4.03
CA PRO A 264 -23.29 -8.50 -4.61
C PRO A 264 -23.99 -7.59 -3.60
N ASP A 265 -24.43 -8.13 -2.47
CA ASP A 265 -25.10 -7.35 -1.41
C ASP A 265 -24.16 -6.30 -0.79
N THR A 266 -22.86 -6.63 -0.66
CA THR A 266 -21.83 -5.71 -0.18
C THR A 266 -21.60 -4.59 -1.18
N ILE A 267 -21.52 -4.89 -2.47
CA ILE A 267 -21.38 -3.88 -3.54
C ILE A 267 -22.61 -2.97 -3.58
N GLN A 268 -23.81 -3.51 -3.43
CA GLN A 268 -25.03 -2.70 -3.35
C GLN A 268 -25.09 -1.82 -2.10
N ARG A 269 -24.54 -2.28 -0.98
CA ARG A 269 -24.42 -1.46 0.25
C ARG A 269 -23.44 -0.30 0.03
N LEU A 270 -22.27 -0.55 -0.58
CA LEU A 270 -21.30 0.49 -0.94
C LEU A 270 -21.89 1.50 -1.92
N ARG A 271 -22.63 1.02 -2.93
CA ARG A 271 -23.34 1.89 -3.88
C ARG A 271 -24.32 2.80 -3.17
N ARG A 272 -25.18 2.26 -2.31
CA ARG A 272 -26.15 3.07 -1.54
C ARG A 272 -25.48 4.10 -0.66
N ALA A 273 -24.40 3.74 0.03
CA ALA A 273 -23.65 4.68 0.86
C ALA A 273 -22.99 5.80 0.02
N ALA A 274 -22.47 5.46 -1.16
CA ALA A 274 -21.91 6.45 -2.09
C ALA A 274 -22.98 7.42 -2.61
N ILE A 275 -24.14 6.93 -3.01
CA ILE A 275 -25.28 7.76 -3.46
C ILE A 275 -25.81 8.63 -2.33
N ALA A 276 -25.90 8.11 -1.11
CA ALA A 276 -26.31 8.89 0.04
C ALA A 276 -25.39 10.09 0.31
N MET A 277 -24.09 9.93 0.07
CA MET A 277 -23.08 10.99 0.20
C MET A 277 -23.02 11.90 -1.02
N LEU A 278 -23.15 11.36 -2.23
CA LEU A 278 -23.07 12.07 -3.50
C LEU A 278 -24.25 11.64 -4.40
N PRO A 279 -25.44 12.27 -4.29
CA PRO A 279 -26.67 11.86 -5.00
C PRO A 279 -26.53 11.76 -6.52
N ALA A 280 -25.63 12.55 -7.13
CA ALA A 280 -25.37 12.48 -8.56
C ALA A 280 -24.89 11.10 -9.04
N LEU A 281 -24.50 10.20 -8.13
CA LEU A 281 -24.10 8.81 -8.47
C LEU A 281 -25.32 7.88 -8.68
N GLU A 282 -26.56 8.31 -8.45
CA GLU A 282 -27.74 7.45 -8.66
C GLU A 282 -27.83 6.96 -10.10
N GLU A 283 -27.62 7.89 -11.05
CA GLU A 283 -27.60 7.64 -12.49
C GLU A 283 -26.22 7.22 -13.03
N ALA A 284 -25.20 7.21 -12.18
CA ALA A 284 -23.85 6.90 -12.61
C ALA A 284 -23.69 5.41 -12.90
N ARG A 285 -23.04 5.10 -14.04
CA ARG A 285 -22.71 3.73 -14.41
C ARG A 285 -21.60 3.18 -13.53
N ILE A 286 -21.82 1.99 -12.98
CA ILE A 286 -20.75 1.21 -12.36
C ILE A 286 -19.84 0.69 -13.48
N LEU A 287 -18.54 0.99 -13.39
CA LEU A 287 -17.52 0.56 -14.34
C LEU A 287 -16.95 -0.80 -13.96
N GLU A 288 -16.68 -1.00 -12.67
CA GLU A 288 -16.13 -2.23 -12.11
C GLU A 288 -16.38 -2.30 -10.60
N ASP A 289 -16.38 -3.51 -10.08
CA ASP A 289 -16.21 -3.80 -8.66
C ASP A 289 -15.10 -4.82 -8.46
N TRP A 290 -14.41 -4.76 -7.33
CA TRP A 290 -13.31 -5.67 -7.03
C TRP A 290 -13.09 -5.83 -5.54
N ALA A 291 -12.32 -6.85 -5.18
CA ALA A 291 -11.80 -7.05 -3.84
C ALA A 291 -10.28 -7.17 -3.86
N GLY A 292 -9.64 -6.64 -2.82
CA GLY A 292 -8.21 -6.78 -2.56
C GLY A 292 -7.93 -7.33 -1.18
N LEU A 293 -6.72 -7.89 -1.01
CA LEU A 293 -6.27 -8.48 0.25
C LEU A 293 -5.17 -7.60 0.84
N ARG A 294 -5.53 -6.78 1.82
CA ARG A 294 -4.56 -5.98 2.56
C ARG A 294 -3.65 -6.91 3.36
N PRO A 295 -2.33 -6.68 3.37
CA PRO A 295 -1.42 -7.43 4.22
C PRO A 295 -1.55 -6.93 5.67
N GLY A 296 -2.37 -7.60 6.47
CA GLY A 296 -2.55 -7.30 7.89
C GLY A 296 -1.55 -8.02 8.76
N THR A 297 -1.22 -7.43 9.90
CA THR A 297 -0.49 -8.03 11.03
C THR A 297 -1.39 -7.99 12.27
N PRO A 298 -1.06 -8.67 13.38
CA PRO A 298 -1.89 -8.65 14.58
C PRO A 298 -2.16 -7.26 15.15
N ASP A 299 -1.20 -6.34 15.00
CA ASP A 299 -1.27 -4.96 15.49
C ASP A 299 -1.50 -3.93 14.36
N ASN A 300 -1.66 -4.41 13.11
CA ASN A 300 -1.80 -3.60 11.90
C ASN A 300 -0.63 -2.65 11.61
N LEU A 301 0.53 -2.84 12.26
CA LEU A 301 1.77 -2.14 11.93
C LEU A 301 2.61 -2.96 10.93
N PRO A 302 3.37 -2.34 10.04
CA PRO A 302 4.23 -3.05 9.11
C PRO A 302 5.34 -3.82 9.86
N ILE A 303 5.88 -4.83 9.20
CA ILE A 303 7.11 -5.51 9.60
C ILE A 303 8.21 -5.01 8.68
N LEU A 304 9.21 -4.34 9.25
CA LEU A 304 10.33 -3.74 8.52
C LEU A 304 11.65 -4.11 9.19
N GLY A 305 12.60 -4.57 8.39
CA GLY A 305 13.96 -4.79 8.86
C GLY A 305 14.53 -6.19 8.63
N GLU A 306 15.74 -6.41 9.12
CA GLU A 306 16.39 -7.72 9.12
C GLU A 306 15.79 -8.61 10.21
N THR A 307 15.75 -9.89 9.96
CA THR A 307 15.27 -10.89 10.91
C THR A 307 16.44 -11.60 11.58
N ARG A 308 16.16 -12.55 12.50
CA ARG A 308 17.19 -13.42 13.10
C ARG A 308 17.92 -14.32 12.08
N ALA A 309 17.33 -14.59 10.92
CA ALA A 309 18.04 -15.25 9.82
C ALA A 309 18.86 -14.20 9.07
N SER A 310 20.19 -14.32 9.14
CA SER A 310 21.12 -13.35 8.55
C SER A 310 20.85 -13.11 7.06
N ARG A 311 20.76 -11.85 6.65
CA ARG A 311 20.48 -11.39 5.29
C ARG A 311 19.08 -11.74 4.78
N TYR A 312 18.16 -12.08 5.68
CA TYR A 312 16.74 -12.17 5.41
C TYR A 312 16.01 -10.96 5.97
N PHE A 313 15.51 -10.13 5.07
CA PHE A 313 14.82 -8.89 5.38
C PHE A 313 13.33 -9.04 5.08
N VAL A 314 12.52 -8.25 5.77
CA VAL A 314 11.06 -8.23 5.61
C VAL A 314 10.58 -6.79 5.42
N ALA A 315 9.70 -6.58 4.45
CA ALA A 315 8.97 -5.33 4.25
C ALA A 315 7.52 -5.67 3.84
N THR A 316 6.68 -5.94 4.82
CA THR A 316 5.29 -6.38 4.63
C THR A 316 4.38 -5.88 5.75
N GLY A 317 3.10 -6.24 5.70
CA GLY A 317 2.17 -5.91 6.78
C GLY A 317 1.69 -4.46 6.80
N HIS A 318 1.85 -3.73 5.72
CA HIS A 318 1.49 -2.29 5.63
C HIS A 318 -0.01 -2.01 5.71
N PHE A 319 -0.85 -3.01 5.78
CA PHE A 319 -2.30 -2.96 5.95
C PHE A 319 -2.97 -1.95 5.00
N ARG A 320 -3.44 -0.80 5.52
CA ARG A 320 -4.12 0.26 4.74
C ARG A 320 -3.15 1.23 4.09
N ASP A 321 -1.91 1.32 4.61
CA ASP A 321 -0.98 2.42 4.36
C ASP A 321 0.12 2.08 3.33
N GLY A 322 0.03 0.91 2.65
CA GLY A 322 1.08 0.44 1.76
C GLY A 322 1.35 1.38 0.57
N ILE A 323 0.36 2.08 0.05
CA ILE A 323 0.57 3.11 -0.98
C ILE A 323 1.30 4.30 -0.37
N LEU A 324 0.77 4.86 0.73
CA LEU A 324 1.39 5.98 1.44
C LEU A 324 2.84 5.69 1.81
N LEU A 325 3.12 4.52 2.39
CA LEU A 325 4.42 4.18 2.96
C LEU A 325 5.46 3.69 1.93
N ALA A 326 5.11 3.58 0.65
CA ALA A 326 6.01 3.03 -0.35
C ALA A 326 7.36 3.78 -0.46
N PRO A 327 7.42 5.13 -0.54
CA PRO A 327 8.71 5.83 -0.65
C PRO A 327 9.57 5.67 0.61
N VAL A 328 9.02 5.89 1.81
CA VAL A 328 9.79 5.77 3.04
C VAL A 328 10.24 4.34 3.30
N THR A 329 9.40 3.34 3.00
CA THR A 329 9.78 1.92 3.11
C THR A 329 10.94 1.58 2.18
N ALA A 330 10.91 2.06 0.94
CA ALA A 330 12.00 1.84 -0.01
C ALA A 330 13.32 2.45 0.50
N HIS A 331 13.28 3.67 0.97
CA HIS A 331 14.43 4.37 1.54
C HIS A 331 15.01 3.63 2.75
N ILE A 332 14.16 3.30 3.73
CA ILE A 332 14.55 2.56 4.94
C ILE A 332 15.17 1.20 4.57
N MET A 333 14.49 0.43 3.72
CA MET A 333 14.96 -0.91 3.41
C MET A 333 16.27 -0.93 2.63
N ALA A 334 16.52 0.07 1.78
CA ALA A 334 17.81 0.20 1.11
C ALA A 334 18.94 0.43 2.12
N GLN A 335 18.74 1.29 3.11
CA GLN A 335 19.70 1.53 4.19
C GLN A 335 19.91 0.31 5.09
N VAL A 336 18.83 -0.38 5.48
CA VAL A 336 18.89 -1.61 6.30
C VAL A 336 19.67 -2.71 5.58
N VAL A 337 19.42 -2.93 4.29
CA VAL A 337 20.14 -3.93 3.47
C VAL A 337 21.62 -3.58 3.35
N ALA A 338 21.95 -2.29 3.29
CA ALA A 338 23.33 -1.77 3.28
C ALA A 338 23.99 -1.74 4.67
N GLY A 339 23.27 -2.07 5.75
CA GLY A 339 23.78 -1.98 7.13
C GLY A 339 23.99 -0.54 7.62
N GLN A 340 23.24 0.41 7.05
CA GLN A 340 23.30 1.83 7.40
C GLN A 340 22.24 2.22 8.43
N ASN A 341 22.44 3.33 9.11
CA ASN A 341 21.43 3.92 10.00
C ASN A 341 20.31 4.56 9.19
N THR A 342 19.07 4.22 9.53
CA THR A 342 17.86 4.69 8.81
C THR A 342 17.35 6.05 9.28
N GLY A 343 17.85 6.58 10.40
CA GLY A 343 17.28 7.76 11.01
C GLY A 343 15.90 7.57 11.66
N PHE A 344 15.33 6.35 11.58
CA PHE A 344 14.05 5.98 12.18
C PHE A 344 14.23 4.88 13.23
N ASP A 345 13.46 4.94 14.31
CA ASP A 345 13.35 3.81 15.24
C ASP A 345 12.51 2.71 14.62
N LEU A 346 13.14 1.61 14.24
CA LEU A 346 12.48 0.45 13.66
C LEU A 346 12.05 -0.61 14.69
N THR A 347 12.35 -0.41 15.98
CA THR A 347 11.99 -1.33 17.06
C THR A 347 10.50 -1.70 17.05
N PRO A 348 9.56 -0.74 16.90
CA PRO A 348 8.13 -1.05 16.81
C PRO A 348 7.73 -1.84 15.56
N PHE A 349 8.59 -1.89 14.55
CA PHE A 349 8.33 -2.55 13.27
C PHE A 349 9.11 -3.86 13.10
N SER A 350 9.96 -4.21 14.05
CA SER A 350 10.71 -5.48 14.04
C SER A 350 9.76 -6.67 14.13
N VAL A 351 10.08 -7.77 13.43
CA VAL A 351 9.35 -9.04 13.53
C VAL A 351 9.42 -9.62 14.94
N GLU A 352 10.50 -9.33 15.67
CA GLU A 352 10.74 -9.85 17.03
C GLU A 352 9.70 -9.37 18.04
N ARG A 353 8.95 -8.29 17.75
CA ARG A 353 7.83 -7.85 18.60
C ARG A 353 6.72 -8.91 18.75
N PHE A 354 6.65 -9.85 17.81
CA PHE A 354 5.70 -10.96 17.83
C PHE A 354 6.21 -12.22 18.54
N ALA A 355 7.48 -12.30 18.94
CA ALA A 355 8.03 -13.47 19.64
C ALA A 355 7.25 -13.85 20.90
N ARG A 356 6.64 -12.86 21.59
CA ARG A 356 5.75 -13.08 22.73
C ARG A 356 4.32 -13.50 22.35
N TYR A 357 3.95 -13.33 21.10
CA TYR A 357 2.61 -13.67 20.59
C TYR A 357 2.48 -15.18 20.34
N GLU A 358 3.55 -15.83 19.89
CA GLU A 358 3.60 -17.29 19.68
C GLU A 358 3.57 -18.04 21.02
N ALA A 359 4.22 -17.53 22.04
CA ALA A 359 4.24 -18.15 23.37
C ALA A 359 2.85 -18.20 24.04
N ARG A 360 1.93 -17.28 23.70
CA ARG A 360 0.56 -17.25 24.25
C ARG A 360 -0.44 -18.13 23.50
N LYS A 361 -0.11 -18.62 22.29
CA LYS A 361 -0.96 -19.57 21.54
C LYS A 361 -0.68 -21.03 21.88
N VAL A 362 0.42 -21.31 22.57
CA VAL A 362 0.86 -22.67 22.96
C VAL A 362 0.53 -22.95 24.43
N SER A 363 0.08 -21.97 25.19
CA SER A 363 -0.44 -22.11 26.55
C SER A 363 -2.00 -22.06 26.56
#